data_7d3ff49c9a14505bbfeeca7ca832acec
#
_entry.id   7d3ff49c9a14505bbfeeca7ca832acec
#
_cell.length_a   1.000
_cell.length_b   1.000
_cell.length_c   1.000
_cell.angle_alpha   90.00
_cell.angle_beta   90.00
_cell.angle_gamma   90.00
#
_symmetry.space_group_name_H-M   'P 1'
#
loop_
_entity.id
_entity.type
_entity.pdbx_description
1 polymer ?
#
loop_
_entity_poly.entity_id
_entity_poly.type
_entity_poly.pdbx_seq_one_letter_code
_entity_poly.pdbx_strand_id
1 'polypeptide(L)'
;RDCSNSELLIYGYLPLMVSAGCIFKSLKKCQKKESLCYLKDRYGKHFAVRNYCTDCYNILYNSSPLALFGMRQEVESIHPKSLRMQFTTESVKETEKILSFFEKIYIQKGKWEQNDWKDYTNGHMKRGVE
;
A
#
# COMPACT_ATOMS: atom_id res chain seq x y z
N ARG A 1 -10.67 -20.27 -11.40
CA ARG A 1 -10.90 -20.18 -9.96
C ARG A 1 -11.99 -19.17 -9.67
N ASP A 2 -12.97 -19.55 -8.88
CA ASP A 2 -14.06 -18.66 -8.52
C ASP A 2 -13.61 -17.66 -7.46
N CYS A 3 -13.69 -16.38 -7.80
CA CYS A 3 -13.33 -15.27 -6.91
C CYS A 3 -14.56 -14.45 -6.45
N SER A 4 -15.78 -14.96 -6.65
CA SER A 4 -17.02 -14.25 -6.36
C SER A 4 -17.22 -13.88 -4.89
N ASN A 5 -16.52 -14.54 -3.98
CA ASN A 5 -16.51 -14.26 -2.55
C ASN A 5 -15.21 -13.62 -2.06
N SER A 6 -14.38 -13.13 -2.97
CA SER A 6 -13.08 -12.52 -2.64
C SER A 6 -13.13 -11.01 -2.57
N GLU A 7 -12.24 -10.45 -1.79
CA GLU A 7 -11.92 -9.04 -1.77
C GLU A 7 -10.53 -8.85 -2.39
N LEU A 8 -10.42 -7.93 -3.35
CA LEU A 8 -9.16 -7.64 -4.02
C LEU A 8 -8.63 -6.28 -3.57
N LEU A 9 -7.39 -6.26 -3.10
CA LEU A 9 -6.70 -5.01 -2.77
C LEU A 9 -6.26 -4.32 -4.06
N ILE A 10 -6.75 -3.10 -4.29
CA ILE A 10 -6.40 -2.30 -5.48
C ILE A 10 -5.48 -1.12 -5.16
N TYR A 11 -5.38 -0.75 -3.89
CA TYR A 11 -4.47 0.30 -3.44
C TYR A 11 -3.99 0.05 -2.01
N GLY A 12 -2.72 0.29 -1.77
CA GLY A 12 -2.15 0.32 -0.42
C GLY A 12 -0.65 0.06 -0.40
N TYR A 13 0.00 0.51 0.66
CA TYR A 13 1.39 0.14 0.93
C TYR A 13 1.42 -1.27 1.49
N LEU A 14 2.05 -2.17 0.75
CA LEU A 14 2.15 -3.57 1.16
C LEU A 14 3.22 -3.76 2.23
N PRO A 15 2.94 -4.55 3.28
CA PRO A 15 3.98 -4.91 4.23
C PRO A 15 5.03 -5.81 3.57
N LEU A 16 6.30 -5.45 3.73
CA LEU A 16 7.43 -6.25 3.26
C LEU A 16 7.92 -7.21 4.33
N MET A 17 7.88 -6.77 5.59
CA MET A 17 8.44 -7.53 6.70
C MET A 17 7.75 -7.17 7.99
N VAL A 18 7.54 -8.17 8.83
CA VAL A 18 7.15 -8.00 10.23
C VAL A 18 8.34 -8.42 11.09
N SER A 19 8.78 -7.55 11.97
CA SER A 19 9.93 -7.80 12.84
C SER A 19 9.49 -7.81 14.30
N ALA A 20 9.92 -8.81 15.05
CA ALA A 20 9.72 -8.88 16.50
C ALA A 20 10.65 -7.94 17.28
N GLY A 21 11.71 -7.42 16.65
CA GLY A 21 12.62 -6.44 17.26
C GLY A 21 12.09 -5.03 17.11
N CYS A 22 12.08 -4.26 18.19
CA CYS A 22 11.67 -2.86 18.13
C CYS A 22 12.83 -1.96 17.65
N ILE A 23 12.63 -1.26 16.53
CA ILE A 23 13.63 -0.32 15.99
C ILE A 23 13.97 0.77 17.00
N PHE A 24 12.97 1.32 17.68
CA PHE A 24 13.19 2.40 18.64
C PHE A 24 14.00 1.94 19.85
N LYS A 25 13.78 0.72 20.31
CA LYS A 25 14.56 0.12 21.39
C LYS A 25 16.03 -0.08 21.01
N SER A 26 16.28 -0.41 19.73
CA SER A 26 17.63 -0.64 19.23
C SER A 26 18.39 0.65 18.92
N LEU A 27 17.71 1.67 18.41
CA LEU A 27 18.34 2.94 17.99
C LEU A 27 18.22 4.05 19.04
N LYS A 28 17.14 4.03 19.81
CA LYS A 28 16.80 5.03 20.82
C LYS A 28 16.18 4.31 22.02
N LYS A 29 15.69 5.07 23.00
CA LYS A 29 14.92 4.50 24.10
C LYS A 29 13.50 4.17 23.67
N CYS A 30 12.92 3.10 24.24
CA CYS A 30 11.52 2.75 24.05
C CYS A 30 10.62 3.93 24.46
N GLN A 31 9.76 4.38 23.54
CA GLN A 31 8.84 5.50 23.77
C GLN A 31 7.48 5.07 24.34
N LYS A 32 7.24 3.76 24.48
CA LYS A 32 5.99 3.16 24.98
C LYS A 32 4.72 3.63 24.27
N LYS A 33 4.83 4.01 23.00
CA LYS A 33 3.69 4.43 22.17
C LYS A 33 3.89 3.99 20.72
N GLU A 34 2.79 3.77 20.04
CA GLU A 34 2.83 3.53 18.60
C GLU A 34 3.39 4.76 17.88
N SER A 35 4.23 4.52 16.89
CA SER A 35 4.86 5.57 16.12
C SER A 35 5.20 5.11 14.71
N LEU A 36 5.39 6.09 13.85
CA LEU A 36 5.76 5.91 12.45
C LEU A 36 7.12 6.55 12.23
N CYS A 37 8.05 5.82 11.63
CA CYS A 37 9.33 6.36 11.18
C CYS A 37 9.63 5.90 9.77
N TYR A 38 10.67 6.47 9.17
CA TYR A 38 11.07 6.13 7.81
C TYR A 38 12.52 5.69 7.80
N LEU A 39 12.77 4.57 7.14
CA LEU A 39 14.14 4.10 6.85
C LEU A 39 14.47 4.47 5.41
N LYS A 40 15.67 4.95 5.19
CA LYS A 40 16.17 5.31 3.87
C LYS A 40 17.19 4.26 3.41
N ASP A 41 17.00 3.74 2.20
CA ASP A 41 17.96 2.80 1.64
C ASP A 41 19.12 3.53 0.92
N ARG A 42 20.06 2.76 0.38
CA ARG A 42 21.22 3.29 -0.37
C ARG A 42 20.82 4.02 -1.66
N TYR A 43 19.64 3.77 -2.18
CA TYR A 43 19.11 4.42 -3.39
C TYR A 43 18.25 5.65 -3.07
N GLY A 44 18.15 6.04 -1.82
CA GLY A 44 17.35 7.19 -1.38
C GLY A 44 15.86 6.95 -1.23
N LYS A 45 15.40 5.69 -1.34
CA LYS A 45 13.99 5.34 -1.15
C LYS A 45 13.64 5.28 0.34
N HIS A 46 12.47 5.78 0.69
CA HIS A 46 11.98 5.82 2.06
C HIS A 46 10.96 4.70 2.29
N PHE A 47 11.24 3.89 3.30
CA PHE A 47 10.35 2.79 3.73
C PHE A 47 9.72 3.17 5.05
N ALA A 48 8.40 3.21 5.10
CA ALA A 48 7.67 3.49 6.33
C ALA A 48 7.75 2.28 7.26
N VAL A 49 8.03 2.55 8.53
CA VAL A 49 8.02 1.54 9.59
C VAL A 49 7.05 1.98 10.66
N ARG A 50 6.02 1.18 10.89
CA ARG A 50 5.09 1.40 11.99
C ARG A 50 5.45 0.49 13.14
N ASN A 51 5.60 1.09 14.32
CA ASN A 51 5.89 0.39 15.55
C ASN A 51 4.60 0.17 16.34
N TYR A 52 4.32 -1.10 16.65
CA TYR A 52 3.19 -1.51 17.48
C TYR A 52 3.71 -1.86 18.88
N CYS A 53 3.74 -0.86 19.76
CA CYS A 53 4.35 -0.98 21.09
C CYS A 53 3.64 -1.95 22.02
N THR A 54 2.34 -2.13 21.89
CA THR A 54 1.56 -3.04 22.74
C THR A 54 2.10 -4.46 22.68
N ASP A 55 2.41 -4.92 21.46
CA ASP A 55 2.88 -6.27 21.18
C ASP A 55 4.37 -6.33 20.80
N CYS A 56 5.06 -5.20 20.86
CA CYS A 56 6.50 -5.07 20.58
C CYS A 56 6.94 -5.62 19.23
N TYR A 57 6.22 -5.28 18.17
CA TYR A 57 6.63 -5.63 16.80
C TYR A 57 6.58 -4.41 15.88
N ASN A 58 7.23 -4.51 14.73
CA ASN A 58 7.24 -3.48 13.70
C ASN A 58 6.77 -4.07 12.39
N ILE A 59 6.10 -3.25 11.57
CA ILE A 59 5.80 -3.57 10.18
C ILE A 59 6.56 -2.61 9.29
N LEU A 60 7.36 -3.16 8.39
CA LEU A 60 8.05 -2.41 7.34
C LEU A 60 7.20 -2.46 6.08
N TYR A 61 6.82 -1.29 5.55
CA TYR A 61 6.04 -1.17 4.33
C TYR A 61 6.92 -0.89 3.13
N ASN A 62 6.43 -1.25 1.95
CA ASN A 62 7.10 -0.91 0.70
C ASN A 62 7.25 0.60 0.54
N SER A 63 8.27 1.04 -0.20
CA SER A 63 8.50 2.46 -0.51
C SER A 63 7.47 3.04 -1.47
N SER A 64 6.89 2.20 -2.33
CA SER A 64 5.86 2.60 -3.30
C SER A 64 4.57 1.84 -3.03
N PRO A 65 3.40 2.50 -3.14
CA PRO A 65 2.14 1.82 -2.94
C PRO A 65 1.80 0.88 -4.10
N LEU A 66 1.11 -0.21 -3.81
CA LEU A 66 0.38 -0.96 -4.82
C LEU A 66 -0.74 -0.07 -5.34
N ALA A 67 -0.87 0.07 -6.65
CA ALA A 67 -1.95 0.83 -7.26
C ALA A 67 -2.33 0.20 -8.60
N LEU A 68 -3.52 -0.40 -8.65
CA LEU A 68 -4.02 -1.11 -9.83
C LEU A 68 -4.92 -0.23 -10.70
N PHE A 69 -4.67 1.07 -10.76
CA PHE A 69 -5.49 1.99 -11.54
C PHE A 69 -5.40 1.76 -13.06
N GLY A 70 -4.26 1.30 -13.54
CA GLY A 70 -4.05 0.98 -14.96
C GLY A 70 -4.44 -0.44 -15.34
N MET A 71 -4.99 -1.22 -14.42
CA MET A 71 -5.33 -2.64 -14.62
C MET A 71 -6.81 -2.93 -14.36
N ARG A 72 -7.68 -1.97 -14.65
CA ARG A 72 -9.12 -2.11 -14.40
C ARG A 72 -9.72 -3.32 -15.11
N GLN A 73 -9.36 -3.55 -16.38
CA GLN A 73 -9.89 -4.67 -17.16
C GLN A 73 -9.51 -6.02 -16.55
N GLU A 74 -8.25 -6.16 -16.12
CA GLU A 74 -7.76 -7.35 -15.46
C GLU A 74 -8.45 -7.58 -14.12
N VAL A 75 -8.66 -6.52 -13.35
CA VAL A 75 -9.38 -6.58 -12.07
C VAL A 75 -10.83 -6.97 -12.28
N GLU A 76 -11.51 -6.35 -13.24
CA GLU A 76 -12.90 -6.69 -13.58
C GLU A 76 -13.03 -8.13 -14.07
N SER A 77 -12.05 -8.66 -14.79
CA SER A 77 -12.06 -10.05 -15.28
C SER A 77 -12.02 -11.09 -14.16
N ILE A 78 -11.48 -10.74 -13.01
CA ILE A 78 -11.44 -11.63 -11.82
C ILE A 78 -12.82 -11.74 -11.16
N HIS A 79 -13.71 -10.76 -11.35
CA HIS A 79 -15.03 -10.66 -10.73
C HIS A 79 -14.99 -10.76 -9.19
N PRO A 80 -14.15 -9.94 -8.50
CA PRO A 80 -14.15 -9.95 -7.05
C PRO A 80 -15.45 -9.39 -6.48
N LYS A 81 -15.83 -9.84 -5.31
CA LYS A 81 -17.02 -9.34 -4.60
C LYS A 81 -16.88 -7.86 -4.24
N SER A 82 -15.68 -7.47 -3.81
CA SER A 82 -15.39 -6.09 -3.41
C SER A 82 -13.94 -5.71 -3.75
N LEU A 83 -13.72 -4.42 -3.86
CA LEU A 83 -12.40 -3.84 -4.05
C LEU A 83 -12.03 -3.10 -2.77
N ARG A 84 -10.80 -3.32 -2.32
CA ARG A 84 -10.30 -2.72 -1.08
C ARG A 84 -9.22 -1.69 -1.37
N MET A 85 -9.32 -0.57 -0.68
CA MET A 85 -8.25 0.43 -0.62
C MET A 85 -7.80 0.53 0.83
N GLN A 86 -6.51 0.41 1.08
CA GLN A 86 -5.94 0.44 2.42
C GLN A 86 -4.99 1.62 2.56
N PHE A 87 -5.35 2.55 3.43
CA PHE A 87 -4.54 3.73 3.72
C PHE A 87 -3.79 3.50 5.05
N THR A 88 -2.49 3.81 5.07
CA THR A 88 -1.62 3.58 6.23
C THR A 88 -0.86 4.83 6.64
N THR A 89 -0.22 5.51 5.70
CA THR A 89 0.66 6.66 5.96
C THR A 89 0.17 7.94 5.29
N GLU A 90 -0.86 7.86 4.47
CA GLU A 90 -1.39 8.98 3.71
C GLU A 90 -2.08 10.01 4.61
N SER A 91 -1.88 11.29 4.29
CA SER A 91 -2.63 12.38 4.92
C SER A 91 -4.08 12.39 4.43
N VAL A 92 -4.93 13.17 5.09
CA VAL A 92 -6.35 13.33 4.68
C VAL A 92 -6.45 13.83 3.24
N LYS A 93 -5.64 14.83 2.87
CA LYS A 93 -5.62 15.38 1.51
C LYS A 93 -5.17 14.34 0.47
N GLU A 94 -4.14 13.58 0.79
CA GLU A 94 -3.66 12.49 -0.08
C GLU A 94 -4.72 11.42 -0.24
N THR A 95 -5.39 11.03 0.85
CA THR A 95 -6.47 10.04 0.84
C THR A 95 -7.63 10.50 -0.06
N GLU A 96 -8.07 11.75 0.08
CA GLU A 96 -9.13 12.31 -0.77
C GLU A 96 -8.75 12.32 -2.25
N LYS A 97 -7.52 12.72 -2.57
CA LYS A 97 -7.00 12.73 -3.94
C LYS A 97 -6.98 11.32 -4.54
N ILE A 98 -6.50 10.35 -3.78
CA ILE A 98 -6.41 8.95 -4.20
C ILE A 98 -7.79 8.35 -4.41
N LEU A 99 -8.71 8.58 -3.48
CA LEU A 99 -10.10 8.11 -3.58
C LEU A 99 -10.78 8.68 -4.83
N SER A 100 -10.65 9.98 -5.08
CA SER A 100 -11.23 10.63 -6.26
C SER A 100 -10.65 10.06 -7.55
N PHE A 101 -9.37 9.77 -7.58
CA PHE A 101 -8.69 9.19 -8.74
C PHE A 101 -9.20 7.78 -9.05
N PHE A 102 -9.30 6.92 -8.03
CA PHE A 102 -9.82 5.56 -8.21
C PHE A 102 -11.31 5.54 -8.53
N GLU A 103 -12.10 6.45 -7.95
CA GLU A 103 -13.51 6.61 -8.31
C GLU A 103 -13.67 6.94 -9.79
N LYS A 104 -12.87 7.88 -10.31
CA LYS A 104 -12.86 8.23 -11.73
C LYS A 104 -12.58 7.03 -12.61
N ILE A 105 -11.65 6.18 -12.24
CA ILE A 105 -11.23 5.03 -13.06
C ILE A 105 -12.19 3.85 -12.93
N TYR A 106 -12.56 3.47 -11.69
CA TYR A 106 -13.32 2.24 -11.45
C TYR A 106 -14.82 2.43 -11.51
N ILE A 107 -15.35 3.56 -11.06
CA ILE A 107 -16.79 3.81 -11.04
C ILE A 107 -17.23 4.54 -12.29
N GLN A 108 -16.58 5.64 -12.63
CA GLN A 108 -16.91 6.45 -13.81
C GLN A 108 -16.29 5.91 -15.11
N LYS A 109 -15.41 4.90 -15.01
CA LYS A 109 -14.70 4.27 -16.15
C LYS A 109 -13.92 5.28 -17.00
N GLY A 110 -13.37 6.30 -16.36
CA GLY A 110 -12.57 7.32 -17.02
C GLY A 110 -11.21 6.81 -17.46
N LYS A 111 -10.55 7.61 -18.29
CA LYS A 111 -9.17 7.35 -18.70
C LYS A 111 -8.20 8.00 -17.73
N TRP A 112 -7.02 7.43 -17.58
CA TRP A 112 -5.94 7.99 -16.78
C TRP A 112 -4.72 8.22 -17.66
N GLU A 113 -3.87 9.17 -17.26
CA GLU A 113 -2.59 9.42 -17.91
C GLU A 113 -1.45 9.00 -16.98
N GLN A 114 -0.36 8.50 -17.55
CA GLN A 114 0.79 8.04 -16.78
C GLN A 114 1.40 9.14 -15.90
N ASN A 115 1.20 10.40 -16.27
CA ASN A 115 1.68 11.55 -15.51
C ASN A 115 0.87 11.84 -14.25
N ASP A 116 -0.33 11.27 -14.14
CA ASP A 116 -1.20 11.48 -12.98
C ASP A 116 -0.65 10.81 -11.72
N TRP A 117 0.13 9.75 -11.89
CA TRP A 117 0.73 9.03 -10.79
C TRP A 117 2.05 8.40 -11.20
N LYS A 118 3.15 8.82 -10.56
CA LYS A 118 4.50 8.42 -10.96
C LYS A 118 5.11 7.31 -10.13
N ASP A 119 4.79 7.21 -8.85
CA ASP A 119 5.44 6.27 -7.94
C ASP A 119 4.44 5.25 -7.40
N TYR A 120 4.36 4.10 -8.08
CA TYR A 120 3.48 3.00 -7.72
C TYR A 120 4.02 1.68 -8.27
N THR A 121 3.48 0.57 -7.76
CA THR A 121 3.74 -0.78 -8.27
C THR A 121 2.45 -1.50 -8.60
N ASN A 122 2.46 -2.32 -9.63
CA ASN A 122 1.37 -3.24 -9.96
C ASN A 122 1.49 -4.59 -9.22
N GLY A 123 2.47 -4.73 -8.34
CA GLY A 123 2.74 -6.00 -7.69
C GLY A 123 3.11 -7.08 -8.71
N HIS A 124 2.52 -8.25 -8.54
CA HIS A 124 2.76 -9.41 -9.43
C HIS A 124 1.68 -9.60 -10.50
N MET A 125 0.80 -8.64 -10.72
CA MET A 125 -0.32 -8.78 -11.65
C MET A 125 0.12 -9.07 -13.11
N LYS A 126 1.24 -8.47 -13.53
CA LYS A 126 1.77 -8.66 -14.89
C LYS A 126 2.80 -9.78 -15.00
N ARG A 127 3.56 -10.01 -13.93
CA ARG A 127 4.70 -10.94 -13.96
C ARG A 127 4.42 -12.28 -13.31
N GLY A 128 3.32 -12.39 -12.56
CA GLY A 128 3.09 -13.53 -11.71
C GLY A 128 4.05 -13.56 -10.52
N VAL A 129 3.96 -14.63 -9.75
CA VAL A 129 4.90 -14.88 -8.62
C VAL A 129 6.00 -15.79 -9.12
N GLU A 130 7.21 -15.28 -9.12
CA GLU A 130 8.38 -16.07 -9.45
C GLU A 130 8.91 -16.82 -8.23
#